data_418855dfb228cf29b7a77f62c3e7fb76
#
_entry.id   418855dfb228cf29b7a77f62c3e7fb76
#
_cell.length_a   1.000
_cell.length_b   1.000
_cell.length_c   1.000
_cell.angle_alpha   90.00
_cell.angle_beta   90.00
_cell.angle_gamma   90.00
#
_symmetry.space_group_name_H-M   'P 1'
#
loop_
_entity.id
_entity.type
_entity.pdbx_description
1 polymer ?
#
loop_
_entity_poly.entity_id
_entity_poly.type
_entity_poly.pdbx_seq_one_letter_code
_entity_poly.pdbx_strand_id
1 'polypeptide(L)'
;LSSISDEQSRIFERNIPTWTKAIFDLSSKRKIDTSRVSEVSKPVFDTSEELLEGAVEEIRRFHYERRGHDKRIRYVLALITRQSEIVSKREKASIGIDEFLRTETPNSGRVAYALDHIYPQSRMQIDESLKHSIGNLALLKTMANSKEGNRLPGDKSVSYDESWVFNRALCDKPSGLDAALEKEVKRVQGNIGATLSGWDEAAIERRRDFIAEEFKRLMTNWLKRLEVMP
;
A
#
# COMPACT_ATOMS: atom_id res chain seq x y z
N LEU A 1 16.39 -19.13 -12.11
CA LEU A 1 15.87 -17.93 -11.45
C LEU A 1 16.51 -16.75 -12.18
N SER A 2 15.87 -16.26 -13.25
CA SER A 2 16.31 -15.09 -13.98
C SER A 2 16.09 -13.87 -13.09
N SER A 3 17.17 -13.28 -12.60
CA SER A 3 17.14 -11.93 -12.01
C SER A 3 16.55 -10.98 -13.07
N ILE A 4 15.52 -10.23 -12.69
CA ILE A 4 15.16 -9.01 -13.43
C ILE A 4 16.46 -8.26 -13.64
N SER A 5 16.82 -7.92 -14.88
CA SER A 5 18.06 -7.21 -15.13
C SER A 5 18.05 -5.90 -14.34
N ASP A 6 19.22 -5.45 -13.88
CA ASP A 6 19.36 -4.15 -13.19
C ASP A 6 18.75 -3.00 -13.99
N GLU A 7 18.74 -3.15 -15.32
CA GLU A 7 18.15 -2.19 -16.26
C GLU A 7 16.61 -2.19 -16.20
N GLN A 8 15.98 -3.35 -16.11
CA GLN A 8 14.51 -3.46 -15.97
C GLN A 8 14.04 -2.93 -14.61
N SER A 9 14.77 -3.20 -13.52
CA SER A 9 14.53 -2.61 -12.21
C SER A 9 14.64 -1.08 -12.25
N ARG A 10 15.65 -0.53 -12.91
CA ARG A 10 15.84 0.92 -13.06
C ARG A 10 14.75 1.57 -13.90
N ILE A 11 14.31 0.91 -14.98
CA ILE A 11 13.18 1.39 -15.81
C ILE A 11 11.90 1.44 -14.98
N PHE A 12 11.62 0.39 -14.21
CA PHE A 12 10.47 0.33 -13.33
C PHE A 12 10.51 1.45 -12.27
N GLU A 13 11.62 1.57 -11.54
CA GLU A 13 11.81 2.61 -10.50
C GLU A 13 11.70 4.03 -11.04
N ARG A 14 12.27 4.29 -12.20
CA ARG A 14 12.26 5.60 -12.85
C ARG A 14 10.85 6.02 -13.29
N ASN A 15 10.01 5.06 -13.65
CA ASN A 15 8.67 5.32 -14.18
C ASN A 15 7.56 5.27 -13.15
N ILE A 16 7.80 4.69 -11.95
CA ILE A 16 6.82 4.66 -10.86
C ILE A 16 6.16 6.04 -10.59
N PRO A 17 6.90 7.15 -10.44
CA PRO A 17 6.29 8.47 -10.19
C PRO A 17 5.38 8.93 -11.32
N THR A 18 5.76 8.65 -12.57
CA THR A 18 4.98 9.04 -13.75
C THR A 18 3.70 8.23 -13.85
N TRP A 19 3.77 6.92 -13.63
CA TRP A 19 2.60 6.04 -13.61
C TRP A 19 1.66 6.38 -12.47
N THR A 20 2.19 6.70 -11.30
CA THR A 20 1.38 7.12 -10.16
C THR A 20 0.59 8.38 -10.45
N LYS A 21 1.25 9.36 -11.06
CA LYS A 21 0.59 10.60 -11.45
C LYS A 21 -0.50 10.33 -12.48
N ALA A 22 -0.22 9.50 -13.50
CA ALA A 22 -1.19 9.12 -14.52
C ALA A 22 -2.39 8.38 -13.90
N ILE A 23 -2.17 7.42 -12.99
CA ILE A 23 -3.23 6.72 -12.26
C ILE A 23 -4.07 7.72 -11.44
N PHE A 24 -3.41 8.66 -10.77
CA PHE A 24 -4.08 9.68 -9.99
C PHE A 24 -4.98 10.56 -10.87
N ASP A 25 -4.46 11.03 -12.00
CA ASP A 25 -5.19 11.91 -12.91
C ASP A 25 -6.39 11.16 -13.55
N LEU A 26 -6.22 9.89 -13.93
CA LEU A 26 -7.31 9.00 -14.38
C LEU A 26 -8.40 8.85 -13.33
N SER A 27 -8.01 8.57 -12.08
CA SER A 27 -8.97 8.37 -11.00
C SER A 27 -9.71 9.65 -10.58
N SER A 28 -9.09 10.82 -10.84
CA SER A 28 -9.66 12.14 -10.52
C SER A 28 -10.50 12.73 -11.66
N LYS A 29 -10.71 12.00 -12.76
CA LYS A 29 -11.38 12.49 -13.98
C LYS A 29 -10.75 13.77 -14.57
N ARG A 30 -9.48 14.03 -14.28
CA ARG A 30 -8.73 15.13 -14.90
C ARG A 30 -8.31 14.74 -16.32
N LYS A 31 -8.22 15.73 -17.21
CA LYS A 31 -7.65 15.51 -18.55
C LYS A 31 -6.21 15.00 -18.42
N ILE A 32 -5.95 13.84 -19.00
CA ILE A 32 -4.63 13.23 -19.04
C ILE A 32 -3.94 13.68 -20.33
N ASP A 33 -2.67 14.01 -20.24
CA ASP A 33 -1.82 14.09 -21.41
C ASP A 33 -1.49 12.67 -21.88
N THR A 34 -2.33 12.15 -22.77
CA THR A 34 -2.24 10.77 -23.29
C THR A 34 -0.96 10.53 -24.10
N SER A 35 -0.33 11.57 -24.65
CA SER A 35 0.93 11.43 -25.40
C SER A 35 2.07 10.99 -24.50
N ARG A 36 2.20 11.60 -23.32
CA ARG A 36 3.22 11.21 -22.33
C ARG A 36 2.98 9.85 -21.70
N VAL A 37 1.71 9.47 -21.51
CA VAL A 37 1.35 8.15 -20.99
C VAL A 37 1.71 7.08 -22.01
N SER A 38 1.44 7.31 -23.29
CA SER A 38 1.77 6.39 -24.38
C SER A 38 3.28 6.17 -24.55
N GLU A 39 4.11 7.21 -24.46
CA GLU A 39 5.58 7.10 -24.57
C GLU A 39 6.19 6.27 -23.42
N VAL A 40 5.65 6.41 -22.21
CA VAL A 40 6.17 5.72 -21.02
C VAL A 40 5.58 4.31 -20.87
N SER A 41 4.38 4.08 -21.39
CA SER A 41 3.69 2.79 -21.25
C SER A 41 4.08 1.79 -22.34
N LYS A 42 4.44 2.23 -23.54
CA LYS A 42 4.75 1.33 -24.66
C LYS A 42 5.81 0.26 -24.37
N PRO A 43 6.95 0.57 -23.70
CA PRO A 43 7.91 -0.46 -23.29
C PRO A 43 7.39 -1.41 -22.21
N VAL A 44 6.35 -0.99 -21.46
CA VAL A 44 5.78 -1.77 -20.35
C VAL A 44 4.74 -2.77 -20.85
N PHE A 45 4.03 -2.44 -21.95
CA PHE A 45 3.04 -3.34 -22.54
C PHE A 45 3.66 -4.57 -23.17
N ASP A 46 4.83 -4.44 -23.80
CA ASP A 46 5.50 -5.54 -24.48
C ASP A 46 6.11 -6.58 -23.52
N THR A 47 6.20 -6.26 -22.22
CA THR A 47 6.76 -7.13 -21.17
C THR A 47 5.92 -7.16 -19.88
N SER A 48 4.64 -6.76 -19.98
CA SER A 48 3.84 -6.40 -18.80
C SER A 48 3.60 -7.52 -17.79
N GLU A 49 3.39 -8.74 -18.24
CA GLU A 49 3.03 -9.83 -17.32
C GLU A 49 4.26 -10.31 -16.54
N GLU A 50 5.39 -10.46 -17.19
CA GLU A 50 6.66 -10.87 -16.59
C GLU A 50 7.20 -9.81 -15.61
N LEU A 51 7.04 -8.52 -15.95
CA LEU A 51 7.39 -7.41 -15.08
C LEU A 51 6.49 -7.31 -13.85
N LEU A 52 5.20 -7.60 -14.01
CA LEU A 52 4.27 -7.61 -12.87
C LEU A 52 4.55 -8.76 -11.91
N GLU A 53 4.86 -9.96 -12.42
CA GLU A 53 5.29 -11.08 -11.58
C GLU A 53 6.60 -10.75 -10.84
N GLY A 54 7.57 -10.17 -11.53
CA GLY A 54 8.80 -9.70 -10.91
C GLY A 54 8.58 -8.65 -9.83
N ALA A 55 7.65 -7.72 -10.04
CA ALA A 55 7.27 -6.72 -9.05
C ALA A 55 6.59 -7.34 -7.83
N VAL A 56 5.74 -8.34 -8.01
CA VAL A 56 5.09 -9.09 -6.92
C VAL A 56 6.14 -9.77 -6.05
N GLU A 57 7.10 -10.47 -6.67
CA GLU A 57 8.19 -11.12 -5.94
C GLU A 57 9.08 -10.13 -5.20
N GLU A 58 9.34 -8.97 -5.78
CA GLU A 58 10.12 -7.92 -5.12
C GLU A 58 9.36 -7.33 -3.93
N ILE A 59 8.04 -7.08 -4.05
CA ILE A 59 7.20 -6.60 -2.94
C ILE A 59 7.21 -7.59 -1.77
N ARG A 60 7.17 -8.89 -2.03
CA ARG A 60 7.29 -9.92 -0.99
C ARG A 60 8.61 -9.87 -0.24
N ARG A 61 9.68 -9.37 -0.89
CA ARG A 61 11.02 -9.22 -0.31
C ARG A 61 11.27 -7.86 0.33
N PHE A 62 10.29 -6.95 0.34
CA PHE A 62 10.46 -5.65 0.96
C PHE A 62 10.71 -5.79 2.47
N HIS A 63 11.77 -5.12 2.89
CA HIS A 63 12.25 -5.14 4.27
C HIS A 63 12.59 -3.72 4.71
N TYR A 64 11.94 -3.23 5.76
CA TYR A 64 11.98 -1.83 6.19
C TYR A 64 13.39 -1.27 6.38
N GLU A 65 14.30 -2.06 6.96
CA GLU A 65 15.68 -1.63 7.24
C GLU A 65 16.60 -1.61 6.03
N ARG A 66 16.21 -2.23 4.90
CA ARG A 66 17.02 -2.19 3.70
C ARG A 66 16.94 -0.80 3.06
N ARG A 67 18.10 -0.28 2.68
CA ARG A 67 18.22 1.05 2.07
C ARG A 67 17.25 1.23 0.89
N GLY A 68 16.41 2.25 0.97
CA GLY A 68 15.45 2.60 -0.09
C GLY A 68 14.16 1.78 -0.13
N HIS A 69 14.06 0.69 0.67
CA HIS A 69 12.82 -0.09 0.75
C HIS A 69 11.72 0.66 1.50
N ASP A 70 12.05 1.51 2.48
CA ASP A 70 11.09 2.35 3.21
C ASP A 70 10.21 3.19 2.28
N LYS A 71 10.80 3.82 1.26
CA LYS A 71 10.08 4.61 0.26
C LYS A 71 9.18 3.75 -0.62
N ARG A 72 9.67 2.58 -1.06
CA ARG A 72 8.92 1.63 -1.89
C ARG A 72 7.75 1.03 -1.11
N ILE A 73 7.98 0.61 0.13
CA ILE A 73 6.95 0.10 1.05
C ILE A 73 5.86 1.15 1.23
N ARG A 74 6.24 2.38 1.56
CA ARG A 74 5.31 3.50 1.73
C ARG A 74 4.46 3.73 0.49
N TYR A 75 5.09 3.68 -0.68
CA TYR A 75 4.41 3.86 -1.95
C TYR A 75 3.36 2.77 -2.22
N VAL A 76 3.73 1.50 -2.08
CA VAL A 76 2.80 0.37 -2.27
C VAL A 76 1.64 0.44 -1.28
N LEU A 77 1.92 0.69 -0.01
CA LEU A 77 0.88 0.85 1.00
C LEU A 77 -0.03 2.05 0.72
N ALA A 78 0.52 3.17 0.23
CA ALA A 78 -0.26 4.34 -0.15
C ALA A 78 -1.24 4.04 -1.30
N LEU A 79 -0.77 3.32 -2.33
CA LEU A 79 -1.61 2.89 -3.46
C LEU A 79 -2.79 2.04 -3.00
N ILE A 80 -2.53 1.00 -2.21
CA ILE A 80 -3.56 0.07 -1.74
C ILE A 80 -4.52 0.78 -0.78
N THR A 81 -4.00 1.58 0.14
CA THR A 81 -4.80 2.38 1.08
C THR A 81 -5.75 3.30 0.33
N ARG A 82 -5.23 4.05 -0.65
CA ARG A 82 -6.04 4.95 -1.47
C ARG A 82 -7.11 4.20 -2.26
N GLN A 83 -6.77 3.04 -2.81
CA GLN A 83 -7.74 2.22 -3.56
C GLN A 83 -8.88 1.73 -2.65
N SER A 84 -8.58 1.30 -1.44
CA SER A 84 -9.62 0.89 -0.48
C SER A 84 -10.56 2.05 -0.11
N GLU A 85 -10.05 3.29 0.00
CA GLU A 85 -10.88 4.48 0.21
C GLU A 85 -11.80 4.75 -1.00
N ILE A 86 -11.27 4.63 -2.24
CA ILE A 86 -12.05 4.81 -3.48
C ILE A 86 -13.19 3.79 -3.57
N VAL A 87 -12.89 2.52 -3.35
CA VAL A 87 -13.88 1.43 -3.44
C VAL A 87 -14.96 1.59 -2.38
N SER A 88 -14.59 2.09 -1.20
CA SER A 88 -15.52 2.35 -0.10
C SER A 88 -16.28 3.67 -0.25
N LYS A 89 -16.11 4.39 -1.36
CA LYS A 89 -16.78 5.68 -1.66
C LYS A 89 -16.59 6.75 -0.58
N ARG A 90 -15.46 6.74 0.12
CA ARG A 90 -15.17 7.73 1.16
C ARG A 90 -14.65 9.02 0.57
N GLU A 91 -14.99 10.16 1.19
CA GLU A 91 -14.49 11.49 0.80
C GLU A 91 -12.96 11.57 0.80
N LYS A 92 -12.31 10.82 1.70
CA LYS A 92 -10.85 10.69 1.77
C LYS A 92 -10.22 10.12 0.51
N ALA A 93 -10.98 9.54 -0.41
CA ALA A 93 -10.49 9.08 -1.71
C ALA A 93 -9.88 10.20 -2.58
N SER A 94 -10.15 11.46 -2.26
CA SER A 94 -9.55 12.62 -2.92
C SER A 94 -8.08 12.87 -2.55
N ILE A 95 -7.59 12.25 -1.46
CA ILE A 95 -6.20 12.41 -1.02
C ILE A 95 -5.26 11.81 -2.06
N GLY A 96 -4.29 12.59 -2.50
CA GLY A 96 -3.26 12.17 -3.44
C GLY A 96 -2.23 11.22 -2.79
N ILE A 97 -1.62 10.37 -3.60
CA ILE A 97 -0.56 9.47 -3.12
C ILE A 97 0.61 10.28 -2.55
N ASP A 98 0.93 11.43 -3.14
CA ASP A 98 1.95 12.35 -2.68
C ASP A 98 1.75 12.80 -1.22
N GLU A 99 0.51 12.84 -0.74
CA GLU A 99 0.22 13.17 0.65
C GLU A 99 0.67 12.07 1.61
N PHE A 100 0.46 10.81 1.24
CA PHE A 100 0.93 9.67 2.04
C PHE A 100 2.46 9.54 2.07
N LEU A 101 3.14 10.11 1.07
CA LEU A 101 4.60 10.06 0.98
C LEU A 101 5.29 11.13 1.83
N ARG A 102 4.55 12.08 2.41
CA ARG A 102 5.12 13.10 3.30
C ARG A 102 5.50 12.49 4.64
N THR A 103 6.78 12.65 4.99
CA THR A 103 7.36 12.16 6.24
C THR A 103 7.47 13.24 7.31
N GLU A 104 7.42 14.52 6.91
CA GLU A 104 7.54 15.65 7.81
C GLU A 104 6.24 16.44 7.87
N THR A 105 5.88 16.92 9.05
CA THR A 105 4.78 17.85 9.24
C THR A 105 5.31 19.25 8.88
N PRO A 106 4.98 19.78 7.70
CA PRO A 106 5.41 21.14 7.37
C PRO A 106 4.73 22.14 8.31
N ASN A 107 5.34 23.30 8.49
CA ASN A 107 4.75 24.45 9.23
C ASN A 107 3.37 24.88 8.69
N SER A 108 2.93 24.30 7.57
CA SER A 108 1.65 24.54 6.90
C SER A 108 0.46 23.76 7.49
N GLY A 109 0.61 23.03 8.59
CA GLY A 109 -0.45 22.24 9.21
C GLY A 109 -0.85 20.98 8.41
N ARG A 110 -0.10 20.61 7.36
CA ARG A 110 -0.36 19.39 6.58
C ARG A 110 0.01 18.15 7.38
N VAL A 111 -0.78 17.10 7.23
CA VAL A 111 -0.59 15.84 7.96
C VAL A 111 0.60 15.08 7.35
N ALA A 112 1.50 14.61 8.21
CA ALA A 112 2.54 13.65 7.85
C ALA A 112 2.09 12.22 8.20
N TYR A 113 2.65 11.26 7.48
CA TYR A 113 2.37 9.84 7.69
C TYR A 113 3.66 9.08 8.03
N ALA A 114 3.56 8.13 8.94
CA ALA A 114 4.64 7.24 9.35
C ALA A 114 4.29 5.79 9.00
N LEU A 115 5.31 4.95 8.84
CA LEU A 115 5.16 3.51 8.83
C LEU A 115 5.12 3.02 10.28
N ASP A 116 3.99 2.48 10.70
CA ASP A 116 3.82 1.80 11.98
C ASP A 116 4.12 0.30 11.82
N HIS A 117 4.88 -0.26 12.75
CA HIS A 117 5.01 -1.71 12.89
C HIS A 117 3.80 -2.24 13.66
N ILE A 118 2.92 -2.98 12.98
CA ILE A 118 1.71 -3.58 13.60
C ILE A 118 2.13 -4.39 14.82
N TYR A 119 3.05 -5.33 14.64
CA TYR A 119 3.76 -5.98 15.72
C TYR A 119 5.06 -5.22 16.02
N PRO A 120 5.28 -4.76 17.27
CA PRO A 120 6.38 -3.84 17.59
C PRO A 120 7.77 -4.47 17.42
N GLN A 121 8.71 -3.69 16.90
CA GLN A 121 10.09 -4.10 16.70
C GLN A 121 10.79 -4.57 17.99
N SER A 122 10.49 -3.95 19.12
CA SER A 122 11.11 -4.24 20.41
C SER A 122 10.74 -5.60 21.01
N ARG A 123 9.78 -6.31 20.43
CA ARG A 123 9.32 -7.62 20.92
C ARG A 123 10.03 -8.76 20.18
N MET A 124 10.42 -9.81 20.93
CA MET A 124 11.24 -10.93 20.40
C MET A 124 10.42 -12.16 19.98
N GLN A 125 9.09 -12.11 20.05
CA GLN A 125 8.21 -13.28 19.82
C GLN A 125 7.93 -13.57 18.34
N ILE A 126 8.41 -12.73 17.42
CA ILE A 126 8.24 -12.87 15.98
C ILE A 126 9.61 -12.83 15.31
N ASP A 127 9.78 -13.63 14.26
CA ASP A 127 11.01 -13.65 13.47
C ASP A 127 11.40 -12.24 13.00
N GLU A 128 12.67 -11.91 13.10
CA GLU A 128 13.21 -10.58 12.78
C GLU A 128 12.92 -10.18 11.33
N SER A 129 12.99 -11.13 10.39
CA SER A 129 12.71 -10.88 8.98
C SER A 129 11.25 -10.51 8.74
N LEU A 130 10.33 -11.05 9.54
CA LEU A 130 8.89 -10.75 9.46
C LEU A 130 8.53 -9.43 10.13
N LYS A 131 9.23 -9.03 11.19
CA LYS A 131 8.99 -7.72 11.83
C LYS A 131 9.10 -6.57 10.85
N HIS A 132 10.09 -6.62 9.97
CA HIS A 132 10.41 -5.58 9.00
C HIS A 132 9.77 -5.81 7.63
N SER A 133 9.00 -6.90 7.46
CA SER A 133 8.25 -7.19 6.23
C SER A 133 7.15 -6.15 6.00
N ILE A 134 6.85 -5.86 4.73
CA ILE A 134 5.70 -5.01 4.35
C ILE A 134 4.39 -5.53 4.95
N GLY A 135 4.27 -6.84 5.19
CA GLY A 135 3.12 -7.47 5.84
C GLY A 135 2.89 -6.96 7.26
N ASN A 136 3.93 -6.56 7.97
CA ASN A 136 3.86 -6.03 9.33
C ASN A 136 3.80 -4.48 9.40
N LEU A 137 3.66 -3.78 8.27
CA LEU A 137 3.73 -2.32 8.23
C LEU A 137 2.40 -1.70 7.81
N ALA A 138 2.02 -0.61 8.45
CA ALA A 138 0.83 0.16 8.13
C ALA A 138 1.14 1.66 8.03
N LEU A 139 0.39 2.40 7.20
CA LEU A 139 0.48 3.84 7.12
C LEU A 139 -0.45 4.47 8.15
N LEU A 140 0.10 5.12 9.16
CA LEU A 140 -0.63 5.91 10.16
C LEU A 140 -0.24 7.38 10.09
N LYS A 141 -1.11 8.27 10.56
CA LYS A 141 -0.73 9.65 10.87
C LYS A 141 0.41 9.63 11.88
N THR A 142 1.43 10.48 11.69
CA THR A 142 2.62 10.50 12.57
C THR A 142 2.26 10.63 14.05
N MET A 143 1.27 11.48 14.37
CA MET A 143 0.80 11.62 15.77
C MET A 143 0.18 10.32 16.32
N ALA A 144 -0.61 9.61 15.51
CA ALA A 144 -1.19 8.33 15.91
C ALA A 144 -0.09 7.28 16.11
N ASN A 145 0.85 7.17 15.16
CA ASN A 145 1.98 6.27 15.26
C ASN A 145 2.83 6.51 16.53
N SER A 146 3.12 7.77 16.85
CA SER A 146 3.88 8.13 18.07
C SER A 146 3.14 7.74 19.35
N LYS A 147 1.81 7.80 19.34
CA LYS A 147 0.97 7.39 20.47
C LYS A 147 0.96 5.87 20.65
N GLU A 148 0.98 5.12 19.55
CA GLU A 148 0.95 3.66 19.59
C GLU A 148 2.29 3.06 20.03
N GLY A 149 3.41 3.59 19.56
CA GLY A 149 4.75 3.19 20.01
C GLY A 149 4.94 1.66 20.02
N ASN A 150 5.30 1.11 21.17
CA ASN A 150 5.57 -0.32 21.38
C ASN A 150 4.36 -1.14 21.88
N ARG A 151 3.14 -0.66 21.67
CA ARG A 151 1.92 -1.40 22.04
C ARG A 151 1.78 -2.67 21.21
N LEU A 152 1.19 -3.70 21.82
CA LEU A 152 0.82 -4.92 21.09
C LEU A 152 -0.30 -4.64 20.08
N PRO A 153 -0.44 -5.47 19.02
CA PRO A 153 -1.41 -5.20 17.96
C PRO A 153 -2.85 -4.98 18.47
N GLY A 154 -3.34 -5.80 19.38
CA GLY A 154 -4.68 -5.67 19.97
C GLY A 154 -4.92 -4.33 20.67
N ASP A 155 -3.88 -3.73 21.26
CA ASP A 155 -3.97 -2.45 21.97
C ASP A 155 -4.00 -1.23 21.01
N LYS A 156 -3.71 -1.44 19.72
CA LYS A 156 -3.70 -0.39 18.67
C LYS A 156 -5.06 -0.18 18.01
N SER A 157 -6.07 -0.95 18.37
CA SER A 157 -7.36 -1.02 17.66
C SER A 157 -8.02 0.35 17.46
N VAL A 158 -7.97 1.26 18.43
CA VAL A 158 -8.55 2.60 18.33
C VAL A 158 -7.92 3.43 17.22
N SER A 159 -6.59 3.53 17.19
CA SER A 159 -5.88 4.30 16.16
C SER A 159 -6.04 3.72 14.76
N TYR A 160 -6.17 2.40 14.67
CA TYR A 160 -6.41 1.71 13.40
C TYR A 160 -7.85 1.90 12.92
N ASP A 161 -8.83 1.89 13.81
CA ASP A 161 -10.24 2.13 13.47
C ASP A 161 -10.51 3.59 13.07
N GLU A 162 -9.80 4.55 13.65
CA GLU A 162 -9.87 5.97 13.28
C GLU A 162 -9.07 6.31 12.00
N SER A 163 -8.35 5.33 11.43
CA SER A 163 -7.45 5.49 10.30
C SER A 163 -8.13 5.23 8.95
N TRP A 164 -7.36 4.72 8.00
CA TRP A 164 -7.75 4.38 6.65
C TRP A 164 -8.51 3.04 6.60
N VAL A 165 -9.37 2.87 5.60
CA VAL A 165 -10.14 1.62 5.41
C VAL A 165 -9.26 0.38 5.43
N PHE A 166 -8.10 0.43 4.78
CA PHE A 166 -7.16 -0.68 4.75
C PHE A 166 -6.62 -1.06 6.15
N ASN A 167 -6.41 -0.08 7.02
CA ASN A 167 -6.00 -0.32 8.42
C ASN A 167 -7.19 -0.74 9.30
N ARG A 168 -8.36 -0.12 9.10
CA ARG A 168 -9.61 -0.49 9.80
C ARG A 168 -9.98 -1.95 9.60
N ALA A 169 -9.66 -2.50 8.44
CA ALA A 169 -9.84 -3.92 8.16
C ALA A 169 -9.00 -4.84 9.05
N LEU A 170 -8.03 -4.31 9.79
CA LEU A 170 -7.26 -5.10 10.77
C LEU A 170 -7.94 -5.12 12.16
N CYS A 171 -8.92 -4.27 12.41
CA CYS A 171 -9.62 -4.23 13.69
C CYS A 171 -10.61 -5.40 13.81
N ASP A 172 -10.75 -5.95 15.02
CA ASP A 172 -11.71 -7.03 15.31
C ASP A 172 -13.16 -6.58 15.10
N LYS A 173 -13.45 -5.35 15.51
CA LYS A 173 -14.78 -4.74 15.41
C LYS A 173 -14.67 -3.29 14.94
N PRO A 174 -14.47 -3.05 13.63
CA PRO A 174 -14.45 -1.70 13.12
C PRO A 174 -15.78 -0.98 13.34
N SER A 175 -15.72 0.30 13.71
CA SER A 175 -16.91 1.10 14.00
C SER A 175 -17.48 1.77 12.74
N GLY A 176 -18.74 2.23 12.78
CA GLY A 176 -19.34 3.11 11.78
C GLY A 176 -19.25 2.60 10.34
N LEU A 177 -19.52 1.30 10.11
CA LEU A 177 -19.50 0.69 8.81
C LEU A 177 -20.83 0.95 8.07
N ASP A 178 -20.76 1.63 6.92
CA ASP A 178 -21.81 1.54 5.90
C ASP A 178 -21.59 0.31 5.01
N ALA A 179 -22.55 0.01 4.14
CA ALA A 179 -22.52 -1.20 3.31
C ALA A 179 -21.29 -1.28 2.38
N ALA A 180 -20.82 -0.16 1.83
CA ALA A 180 -19.66 -0.14 0.94
C ALA A 180 -18.36 -0.36 1.71
N LEU A 181 -18.24 0.29 2.86
CA LEU A 181 -17.10 0.14 3.77
C LEU A 181 -17.04 -1.27 4.36
N GLU A 182 -18.18 -1.81 4.81
CA GLU A 182 -18.26 -3.16 5.34
C GLU A 182 -17.83 -4.21 4.31
N LYS A 183 -18.28 -4.06 3.06
CA LYS A 183 -17.87 -4.94 1.96
C LYS A 183 -16.35 -4.94 1.75
N GLU A 184 -15.72 -3.77 1.74
CA GLU A 184 -14.27 -3.66 1.56
C GLU A 184 -13.50 -4.18 2.76
N VAL A 185 -13.94 -3.87 3.98
CA VAL A 185 -13.36 -4.39 5.23
C VAL A 185 -13.40 -5.93 5.22
N LYS A 186 -14.56 -6.53 4.94
CA LYS A 186 -14.71 -7.99 4.85
C LYS A 186 -13.83 -8.60 3.76
N ARG A 187 -13.69 -7.93 2.61
CA ARG A 187 -12.80 -8.38 1.54
C ARG A 187 -11.35 -8.44 2.02
N VAL A 188 -10.86 -7.40 2.65
CA VAL A 188 -9.48 -7.33 3.15
C VAL A 188 -9.26 -8.34 4.27
N GLN A 189 -10.16 -8.40 5.26
CA GLN A 189 -10.10 -9.36 6.37
C GLN A 189 -10.11 -10.81 5.87
N GLY A 190 -10.97 -11.14 4.92
CA GLY A 190 -11.07 -12.48 4.36
C GLY A 190 -9.80 -12.94 3.66
N ASN A 191 -9.07 -12.04 3.02
CA ASN A 191 -7.79 -12.35 2.37
C ASN A 191 -6.63 -12.46 3.37
N ILE A 192 -6.61 -11.62 4.41
CA ILE A 192 -5.55 -11.67 5.44
C ILE A 192 -5.80 -12.82 6.42
N GLY A 193 -7.07 -13.12 6.70
CA GLY A 193 -7.48 -14.18 7.62
C GLY A 193 -7.07 -13.94 9.07
N ALA A 194 -6.84 -12.68 9.47
CA ALA A 194 -6.49 -12.27 10.82
C ALA A 194 -6.90 -10.82 11.09
N THR A 195 -7.05 -10.51 12.38
CA THR A 195 -7.24 -9.17 12.91
C THR A 195 -6.16 -8.85 13.95
N LEU A 196 -6.15 -7.65 14.50
CA LEU A 196 -5.11 -7.21 15.44
C LEU A 196 -5.00 -8.12 16.68
N SER A 197 -6.10 -8.70 17.17
CA SER A 197 -6.08 -9.62 18.31
C SER A 197 -5.42 -10.96 18.02
N GLY A 198 -5.44 -11.40 16.76
CA GLY A 198 -4.81 -12.64 16.28
C GLY A 198 -3.57 -12.39 15.41
N TRP A 199 -2.87 -11.27 15.62
CA TRP A 199 -1.74 -10.88 14.80
C TRP A 199 -0.48 -11.69 15.14
N ASP A 200 -0.13 -12.62 14.28
CA ASP A 200 1.00 -13.56 14.38
C ASP A 200 1.86 -13.55 13.10
N GLU A 201 2.86 -14.38 13.05
CA GLU A 201 3.74 -14.55 11.89
C GLU A 201 2.96 -14.95 10.63
N ALA A 202 2.02 -15.87 10.76
CA ALA A 202 1.20 -16.31 9.64
C ALA A 202 0.28 -15.18 9.12
N ALA A 203 -0.22 -14.32 10.01
CA ALA A 203 -0.98 -13.12 9.62
C ALA A 203 -0.12 -12.13 8.84
N ILE A 204 1.13 -11.93 9.27
CA ILE A 204 2.10 -11.06 8.59
C ILE A 204 2.39 -11.59 7.18
N GLU A 205 2.63 -12.89 7.04
CA GLU A 205 2.89 -13.52 5.75
C GLU A 205 1.70 -13.42 4.80
N ARG A 206 0.49 -13.77 5.27
CA ARG A 206 -0.73 -13.65 4.46
C ARG A 206 -0.98 -12.21 4.03
N ARG A 207 -0.75 -11.24 4.93
CA ARG A 207 -0.92 -9.83 4.56
C ARG A 207 0.15 -9.35 3.57
N ARG A 208 1.39 -9.80 3.68
CA ARG A 208 2.47 -9.54 2.71
C ARG A 208 2.06 -10.02 1.33
N ASP A 209 1.60 -11.25 1.24
CA ASP A 209 1.19 -11.86 -0.02
C ASP A 209 -0.06 -11.17 -0.60
N PHE A 210 -1.05 -10.86 0.25
CA PHE A 210 -2.21 -10.08 -0.16
C PHE A 210 -1.84 -8.70 -0.71
N ILE A 211 -0.90 -7.98 -0.07
CA ILE A 211 -0.41 -6.67 -0.55
C ILE A 211 0.23 -6.81 -1.94
N ALA A 212 1.05 -7.83 -2.15
CA ALA A 212 1.71 -8.07 -3.43
C ALA A 212 0.70 -8.39 -4.55
N GLU A 213 -0.26 -9.27 -4.29
CA GLU A 213 -1.32 -9.62 -5.24
C GLU A 213 -2.27 -8.45 -5.52
N GLU A 214 -2.60 -7.67 -4.49
CA GLU A 214 -3.45 -6.49 -4.65
C GLU A 214 -2.74 -5.43 -5.51
N PHE A 215 -1.45 -5.24 -5.32
CA PHE A 215 -0.66 -4.38 -6.20
C PHE A 215 -0.70 -4.86 -7.65
N LYS A 216 -0.49 -6.16 -7.90
CA LYS A 216 -0.61 -6.76 -9.24
C LYS A 216 -1.97 -6.48 -9.85
N ARG A 217 -3.04 -6.75 -9.10
CA ARG A 217 -4.42 -6.53 -9.53
C ARG A 217 -4.67 -5.06 -9.91
N LEU A 218 -4.17 -4.13 -9.12
CA LEU A 218 -4.30 -2.69 -9.41
C LEU A 218 -3.56 -2.30 -10.68
N MET A 219 -2.34 -2.76 -10.85
CA MET A 219 -1.53 -2.49 -12.04
C MET A 219 -2.15 -3.11 -13.30
N THR A 220 -2.59 -4.36 -13.24
CA THR A 220 -3.27 -5.02 -14.37
C THR A 220 -4.54 -4.27 -14.78
N ASN A 221 -5.37 -3.87 -13.82
CA ASN A 221 -6.58 -3.11 -14.12
C ASN A 221 -6.28 -1.73 -14.72
N TRP A 222 -5.20 -1.11 -14.29
CA TRP A 222 -4.75 0.15 -14.84
C TRP A 222 -4.24 0.01 -16.27
N LEU A 223 -3.39 -1.00 -16.52
CA LEU A 223 -2.89 -1.32 -17.88
C LEU A 223 -4.04 -1.57 -18.84
N LYS A 224 -5.02 -2.40 -18.49
CA LYS A 224 -6.22 -2.67 -19.30
C LYS A 224 -7.01 -1.38 -19.65
N ARG A 225 -7.04 -0.41 -18.76
CA ARG A 225 -7.70 0.87 -19.03
C ARG A 225 -6.93 1.74 -20.02
N LEU A 226 -5.60 1.64 -20.03
CA LEU A 226 -4.76 2.35 -21.02
C LEU A 226 -4.88 1.74 -22.40
N GLU A 227 -5.01 0.41 -22.53
CA GLU A 227 -5.21 -0.29 -23.81
C GLU A 227 -6.52 0.10 -24.50
N VAL A 228 -7.55 0.48 -23.74
CA VAL A 228 -8.89 0.85 -24.25
C VAL A 228 -8.97 2.35 -24.59
N MET A 229 -7.95 3.14 -24.29
CA MET A 229 -7.95 4.56 -24.65
C MET A 229 -7.48 4.74 -26.10
N PRO A 230 -8.29 5.36 -26.99
CA PRO A 230 -7.91 5.62 -28.38
C PRO A 230 -6.79 6.62 -28.49
#